data_b1e63f823bdd15146b7f2f8dcbfa4b1a
#
_entry.id   b1e63f823bdd15146b7f2f8dcbfa4b1a
#
_cell.length_a   1.000
_cell.length_b   1.000
_cell.length_c   1.000
_cell.angle_alpha   90.00
_cell.angle_beta   90.00
_cell.angle_gamma   90.00
#
_symmetry.space_group_name_H-M   'P 1'
#
loop_
_entity.id
_entity.type
_entity.pdbx_description
1 polymer ?
#
loop_
_entity_poly.entity_id
_entity_poly.type
_entity_poly.pdbx_seq_one_letter_code
_entity_poly.pdbx_strand_id
1 'polypeptide(L)'
;MGDKIVKNCLMLVTQNFENKIANGADVINKRNYKLLQENFDNVDILYCRRHINTNKSKLYSKFKNVIDLSISDCKSEILTFLKTKVKNYNVIFIGQSSLGEFAEIIKKENSEVLIITFFHNVELDYYWTQCNLYRCYYLVYVLISWLNEKKAIRFSDKIITLNKRDSKRIYKLYGRSADLLLPTSFENKSLVFNENIINPNDLKLLFIGSNFYPNKQGIIWFIRNVLDKLDNTVLEIIGRGTSEWLNESIFKHKKIKIYGEVENLDYYYINADAVVIPIFIGGGMKTKTAEALMYGKHIFATQEAFEGYDIDYNKVGALCNTAEEFINKINLFSKSNYRKYNSYSREIFLK
;
A
#
# COMPACT_ATOMS: atom_id res chain seq x y z
N MET A 1 29.71 30.03 19.55
CA MET A 1 29.14 29.21 18.49
C MET A 1 28.52 28.02 19.19
N GLY A 2 27.20 27.92 19.27
CA GLY A 2 26.58 26.76 19.89
C GLY A 2 26.79 25.56 18.95
N ASP A 3 27.28 24.45 19.48
CA ASP A 3 27.47 23.22 18.76
C ASP A 3 26.11 22.81 18.14
N LYS A 4 26.06 22.70 16.81
CA LYS A 4 24.87 22.26 16.10
C LYS A 4 24.62 20.82 16.52
N ILE A 5 23.55 20.56 17.27
CA ILE A 5 23.18 19.21 17.69
C ILE A 5 22.85 18.43 16.43
N VAL A 6 23.70 17.45 16.09
CA VAL A 6 23.47 16.54 14.95
C VAL A 6 22.31 15.63 15.27
N LYS A 7 21.30 15.63 14.41
CA LYS A 7 20.10 14.80 14.55
C LYS A 7 20.23 13.54 13.71
N ASN A 8 20.38 12.41 14.37
CA ASN A 8 20.50 11.10 13.73
C ASN A 8 19.20 10.31 13.88
N CYS A 9 18.74 9.70 12.79
CA CYS A 9 17.58 8.82 12.75
C CYS A 9 17.97 7.42 12.27
N LEU A 10 17.39 6.38 12.90
CA LEU A 10 17.46 5.01 12.42
C LEU A 10 16.08 4.56 11.94
N MET A 11 15.98 4.14 10.68
CA MET A 11 14.75 3.57 10.12
C MET A 11 14.83 2.04 10.10
N LEU A 12 13.87 1.38 10.75
CA LEU A 12 13.71 -0.08 10.72
C LEU A 12 12.63 -0.47 9.72
N VAL A 13 12.96 -1.35 8.78
CA VAL A 13 12.03 -1.86 7.76
C VAL A 13 12.26 -3.34 7.49
N THR A 14 11.23 -4.05 7.02
CA THR A 14 11.33 -5.49 6.75
C THR A 14 11.97 -5.82 5.41
N GLN A 15 11.88 -4.94 4.41
CA GLN A 15 12.33 -5.19 3.03
C GLN A 15 13.15 -4.02 2.49
N ASN A 16 14.04 -4.34 1.55
CA ASN A 16 14.80 -3.33 0.83
C ASN A 16 13.92 -2.70 -0.26
N PHE A 17 13.55 -1.44 -0.09
CA PHE A 17 12.75 -0.65 -1.01
C PHE A 17 13.61 0.27 -1.91
N GLU A 18 14.92 0.38 -1.66
CA GLU A 18 15.79 1.28 -2.42
C GLU A 18 16.06 0.72 -3.83
N ASN A 19 16.33 -0.59 -3.91
CA ASN A 19 16.70 -1.24 -5.18
C ASN A 19 15.49 -1.67 -6.01
N LYS A 20 14.37 -2.02 -5.38
CA LYS A 20 13.16 -2.47 -6.07
C LYS A 20 11.92 -2.24 -5.23
N ILE A 21 10.98 -1.48 -5.77
CA ILE A 21 9.64 -1.33 -5.20
C ILE A 21 8.82 -2.56 -5.56
N ALA A 22 8.44 -3.34 -4.56
CA ALA A 22 7.73 -4.59 -4.78
C ALA A 22 6.22 -4.49 -4.54
N ASN A 23 5.79 -3.56 -3.68
CA ASN A 23 4.39 -3.43 -3.24
C ASN A 23 4.11 -2.01 -2.70
N GLY A 24 2.86 -1.76 -2.31
CA GLY A 24 2.43 -0.45 -1.77
C GLY A 24 3.15 -0.04 -0.48
N ALA A 25 3.55 -0.99 0.36
CA ALA A 25 4.29 -0.69 1.59
C ALA A 25 5.70 -0.15 1.27
N ASP A 26 6.35 -0.68 0.22
CA ASP A 26 7.66 -0.18 -0.21
C ASP A 26 7.58 1.26 -0.73
N VAL A 27 6.50 1.60 -1.45
CA VAL A 27 6.22 2.98 -1.89
C VAL A 27 6.15 3.93 -0.69
N ILE A 28 5.40 3.54 0.33
CA ILE A 28 5.22 4.34 1.55
C ILE A 28 6.54 4.42 2.32
N ASN A 29 7.29 3.33 2.46
CA ASN A 29 8.59 3.33 3.12
C ASN A 29 9.59 4.23 2.41
N LYS A 30 9.62 4.22 1.07
CA LYS A 30 10.47 5.13 0.28
C LYS A 30 10.10 6.59 0.52
N ARG A 31 8.80 6.93 0.52
CA ARG A 31 8.33 8.27 0.87
C ARG A 31 8.74 8.67 2.29
N ASN A 32 8.52 7.78 3.28
CA ASN A 32 8.89 8.04 4.67
C ASN A 32 10.39 8.25 4.83
N TYR A 33 11.21 7.44 4.16
CA TYR A 33 12.67 7.61 4.17
C TYR A 33 13.11 8.97 3.64
N LYS A 34 12.52 9.41 2.51
CA LYS A 34 12.81 10.74 1.97
C LYS A 34 12.43 11.85 2.93
N LEU A 35 11.25 11.78 3.56
CA LEU A 35 10.84 12.74 4.59
C LEU A 35 11.79 12.76 5.79
N LEU A 36 12.33 11.61 6.19
CA LEU A 36 13.33 11.55 7.25
C LEU A 36 14.64 12.22 6.80
N GLN A 37 15.12 11.97 5.57
CA GLN A 37 16.32 12.60 5.02
C GLN A 37 16.22 14.14 4.92
N GLU A 38 15.02 14.66 4.70
CA GLU A 38 14.77 16.11 4.67
C GLU A 38 14.79 16.77 6.07
N ASN A 39 14.60 15.97 7.14
CA ASN A 39 14.44 16.48 8.51
C ASN A 39 15.56 16.09 9.48
N PHE A 40 16.45 15.16 9.11
CA PHE A 40 17.56 14.68 9.92
C PHE A 40 18.88 14.83 9.19
N ASP A 41 19.95 15.09 9.94
CA ASP A 41 21.29 15.24 9.35
C ASP A 41 21.82 13.90 8.82
N ASN A 42 21.51 12.78 9.50
CA ASN A 42 21.85 11.42 9.07
C ASN A 42 20.67 10.49 9.29
N VAL A 43 20.41 9.64 8.28
CA VAL A 43 19.37 8.60 8.33
C VAL A 43 19.95 7.26 7.90
N ASP A 44 20.10 6.35 8.86
CA ASP A 44 20.51 4.98 8.61
C ASP A 44 19.29 4.07 8.45
N ILE A 45 19.44 2.99 7.66
CA ILE A 45 18.39 1.99 7.46
C ILE A 45 18.86 0.64 8.00
N LEU A 46 18.03 0.02 8.82
CA LEU A 46 18.20 -1.35 9.27
C LEU A 46 17.14 -2.27 8.64
N TYR A 47 17.59 -3.15 7.74
CA TYR A 47 16.73 -4.10 7.07
C TYR A 47 16.53 -5.35 7.93
N CYS A 48 15.31 -5.52 8.44
CA CYS A 48 14.89 -6.70 9.20
C CYS A 48 14.40 -7.80 8.25
N ARG A 49 15.30 -8.40 7.44
CA ARG A 49 14.96 -9.37 6.39
C ARG A 49 14.53 -10.71 6.97
N ARG A 50 13.57 -11.35 6.30
CA ARG A 50 13.28 -12.76 6.47
C ARG A 50 14.22 -13.57 5.57
N HIS A 51 15.14 -14.35 6.14
CA HIS A 51 15.84 -15.39 5.43
C HIS A 51 15.00 -16.67 5.45
N ILE A 52 14.51 -17.09 4.28
CA ILE A 52 13.92 -18.42 4.12
C ILE A 52 15.09 -19.40 3.98
N ASN A 53 15.38 -20.12 5.04
CA ASN A 53 16.40 -21.18 4.99
C ASN A 53 15.81 -22.38 4.23
N THR A 54 16.23 -22.57 2.97
CA THR A 54 15.70 -23.57 2.04
C THR A 54 15.98 -25.02 2.43
N ASN A 55 16.89 -25.27 3.41
CA ASN A 55 17.36 -26.60 3.78
C ASN A 55 16.57 -27.28 4.93
N LYS A 56 15.54 -26.65 5.48
CA LYS A 56 14.69 -27.25 6.52
C LYS A 56 13.39 -27.76 5.94
N SER A 57 12.81 -28.81 6.55
CA SER A 57 11.54 -29.37 6.08
C SER A 57 10.50 -28.27 5.88
N LYS A 58 9.71 -28.32 4.80
CA LYS A 58 8.68 -27.31 4.47
C LYS A 58 7.71 -27.01 5.62
N LEU A 59 7.50 -28.00 6.51
CA LEU A 59 6.64 -27.83 7.69
C LEU A 59 7.33 -27.01 8.78
N TYR A 60 8.60 -27.32 9.07
CA TYR A 60 9.37 -26.62 10.09
C TYR A 60 9.69 -25.17 9.67
N SER A 61 10.01 -24.94 8.40
CA SER A 61 10.23 -23.58 7.88
C SER A 61 8.95 -22.74 7.91
N LYS A 62 7.79 -23.35 7.65
CA LYS A 62 6.49 -22.68 7.83
C LYS A 62 6.22 -22.33 9.29
N PHE A 63 6.49 -23.24 10.21
CA PHE A 63 6.28 -23.02 11.66
C PHE A 63 7.25 -21.99 12.23
N LYS A 64 8.52 -22.04 11.82
CA LYS A 64 9.53 -21.04 12.21
C LYS A 64 9.20 -19.65 11.67
N ASN A 65 8.78 -19.55 10.41
CA ASN A 65 8.33 -18.28 9.81
C ASN A 65 7.09 -17.69 10.50
N VAL A 66 6.28 -18.52 11.11
CA VAL A 66 5.11 -18.11 11.88
C VAL A 66 5.50 -17.52 13.23
N ILE A 67 6.47 -18.12 13.91
CA ILE A 67 6.94 -17.67 15.23
C ILE A 67 7.78 -16.39 15.11
N ASP A 68 8.55 -16.24 14.02
CA ASP A 68 9.45 -15.10 13.77
C ASP A 68 8.87 -14.12 12.73
N LEU A 69 7.58 -13.81 12.79
CA LEU A 69 6.94 -12.91 11.83
C LEU A 69 7.54 -11.51 11.77
N SER A 70 8.02 -11.00 12.89
CA SER A 70 8.66 -9.68 12.99
C SER A 70 10.17 -9.74 12.82
N ILE A 71 10.79 -10.91 13.04
CA ILE A 71 12.22 -11.04 13.18
C ILE A 71 12.72 -12.15 12.28
N SER A 72 13.68 -11.80 11.43
CA SER A 72 14.36 -12.70 10.51
C SER A 72 15.36 -13.63 11.23
N ASP A 73 15.99 -14.54 10.46
CA ASP A 73 17.09 -15.36 10.92
C ASP A 73 18.31 -14.53 11.43
N CYS A 74 18.34 -13.20 11.15
CA CYS A 74 19.35 -12.27 11.66
C CYS A 74 18.91 -11.56 12.98
N LYS A 75 17.95 -12.11 13.72
CA LYS A 75 17.50 -11.55 15.00
C LYS A 75 18.66 -11.23 15.95
N SER A 76 19.60 -12.14 16.10
CA SER A 76 20.76 -11.93 16.98
C SER A 76 21.64 -10.78 16.54
N GLU A 77 21.86 -10.61 15.24
CA GLU A 77 22.65 -9.50 14.67
C GLU A 77 21.93 -8.15 14.87
N ILE A 78 20.62 -8.13 14.59
CA ILE A 78 19.80 -6.93 14.81
C ILE A 78 19.80 -6.55 16.29
N LEU A 79 19.62 -7.49 17.20
CA LEU A 79 19.63 -7.24 18.63
C LEU A 79 21.00 -6.73 19.09
N THR A 80 22.11 -7.29 18.59
CA THR A 80 23.46 -6.83 18.88
C THR A 80 23.67 -5.42 18.37
N PHE A 81 23.24 -5.13 17.13
CA PHE A 81 23.29 -3.77 16.57
C PHE A 81 22.51 -2.78 17.44
N LEU A 82 21.27 -3.08 17.79
CA LEU A 82 20.45 -2.20 18.61
C LEU A 82 21.08 -1.94 19.98
N LYS A 83 21.55 -2.98 20.67
CA LYS A 83 22.21 -2.84 21.98
C LYS A 83 23.47 -1.95 21.94
N THR A 84 24.23 -2.04 20.85
CA THR A 84 25.50 -1.31 20.75
C THR A 84 25.35 0.09 20.15
N LYS A 85 24.39 0.30 19.24
CA LYS A 85 24.29 1.50 18.40
C LYS A 85 23.08 2.39 18.69
N VAL A 86 22.06 1.91 19.42
CA VAL A 86 20.82 2.68 19.67
C VAL A 86 21.08 4.05 20.30
N LYS A 87 22.13 4.16 21.12
CA LYS A 87 22.51 5.41 21.80
C LYS A 87 23.02 6.50 20.85
N ASN A 88 23.37 6.16 19.61
CA ASN A 88 23.85 7.09 18.60
C ASN A 88 22.71 7.83 17.87
N TYR A 89 21.45 7.42 18.12
CA TYR A 89 20.28 7.96 17.43
C TYR A 89 19.39 8.76 18.38
N ASN A 90 18.88 9.89 17.88
CA ASN A 90 17.90 10.71 18.58
C ASN A 90 16.47 10.16 18.36
N VAL A 91 16.23 9.62 17.16
CA VAL A 91 14.94 9.08 16.73
C VAL A 91 15.11 7.71 16.11
N ILE A 92 14.20 6.81 16.43
CA ILE A 92 14.06 5.53 15.73
C ILE A 92 12.69 5.46 15.10
N PHE A 93 12.66 5.34 13.77
CA PHE A 93 11.46 5.22 12.98
C PHE A 93 11.21 3.75 12.62
N ILE A 94 10.18 3.16 13.20
CA ILE A 94 9.76 1.78 12.90
C ILE A 94 8.75 1.83 11.77
N GLY A 95 9.18 1.45 10.57
CA GLY A 95 8.40 1.58 9.33
C GLY A 95 7.18 0.66 9.23
N GLN A 96 7.00 -0.28 10.17
CA GLN A 96 5.85 -1.20 10.16
C GLN A 96 5.49 -1.64 11.58
N SER A 97 4.18 -1.74 11.89
CA SER A 97 3.68 -2.19 13.19
C SER A 97 4.05 -3.63 13.55
N SER A 98 4.30 -4.46 12.53
CA SER A 98 4.79 -5.84 12.73
C SER A 98 6.17 -5.94 13.37
N LEU A 99 6.93 -4.85 13.43
CA LEU A 99 8.22 -4.72 14.10
C LEU A 99 8.11 -4.17 15.53
N GLY A 100 6.91 -4.15 16.11
CA GLY A 100 6.65 -3.56 17.45
C GLY A 100 7.46 -4.19 18.59
N GLU A 101 7.94 -5.42 18.47
CA GLU A 101 8.86 -6.03 19.44
C GLU A 101 10.14 -5.19 19.60
N PHE A 102 10.62 -4.56 18.52
CA PHE A 102 11.80 -3.69 18.59
C PHE A 102 11.55 -2.43 19.41
N ALA A 103 10.33 -1.88 19.39
CA ALA A 103 10.00 -0.73 20.23
C ALA A 103 10.21 -1.05 21.72
N GLU A 104 9.78 -2.25 22.16
CA GLU A 104 10.00 -2.70 23.53
C GLU A 104 11.49 -2.85 23.85
N ILE A 105 12.25 -3.50 22.98
CA ILE A 105 13.68 -3.77 23.16
C ILE A 105 14.46 -2.44 23.22
N ILE A 106 14.19 -1.54 22.28
CA ILE A 106 14.86 -0.24 22.19
C ILE A 106 14.62 0.60 23.43
N LYS A 107 13.38 0.66 23.93
CA LYS A 107 13.06 1.41 25.16
C LYS A 107 13.73 0.85 26.41
N LYS A 108 13.99 -0.47 26.45
CA LYS A 108 14.75 -1.10 27.54
C LYS A 108 16.24 -0.76 27.51
N GLU A 109 16.82 -0.61 26.30
CA GLU A 109 18.25 -0.28 26.13
C GLU A 109 18.51 1.25 26.24
N ASN A 110 17.57 2.09 25.80
CA ASN A 110 17.63 3.53 25.87
C ASN A 110 16.21 4.12 26.00
N SER A 111 15.84 4.54 27.22
CA SER A 111 14.52 5.13 27.49
C SER A 111 14.31 6.50 26.87
N GLU A 112 15.40 7.24 26.60
CA GLU A 112 15.37 8.63 26.14
C GLU A 112 15.17 8.76 24.62
N VAL A 113 15.48 7.69 23.84
CA VAL A 113 15.31 7.74 22.40
C VAL A 113 13.84 7.86 22.01
N LEU A 114 13.54 8.77 21.09
CA LEU A 114 12.18 8.94 20.55
C LEU A 114 11.85 7.81 19.56
N ILE A 115 10.82 7.04 19.82
CA ILE A 115 10.34 5.97 18.93
C ILE A 115 9.07 6.40 18.24
N ILE A 116 9.09 6.34 16.91
CA ILE A 116 7.93 6.59 16.03
C ILE A 116 7.60 5.29 15.32
N THR A 117 6.37 4.78 15.47
CA THR A 117 5.92 3.60 14.71
C THR A 117 4.86 3.96 13.70
N PHE A 118 5.08 3.52 12.47
CA PHE A 118 4.18 3.71 11.35
C PHE A 118 3.32 2.45 11.11
N PHE A 119 2.02 2.64 10.98
CA PHE A 119 1.06 1.61 10.64
C PHE A 119 0.61 1.77 9.19
N HIS A 120 1.06 0.87 8.31
CA HIS A 120 0.58 0.82 6.92
C HIS A 120 -0.89 0.38 6.83
N ASN A 121 -1.29 -0.46 7.77
CA ASN A 121 -2.62 -1.02 7.99
C ASN A 121 -2.68 -1.52 9.44
N VAL A 122 -3.82 -2.07 9.82
CA VAL A 122 -3.93 -2.88 11.04
C VAL A 122 -3.63 -4.34 10.65
N GLU A 123 -2.43 -4.81 10.97
CA GLU A 123 -1.93 -6.13 10.58
C GLU A 123 -2.80 -7.27 11.13
N LEU A 124 -3.34 -7.10 12.32
CA LEU A 124 -4.30 -8.03 12.92
C LEU A 124 -5.51 -8.24 12.00
N ASP A 125 -6.12 -7.17 11.52
CA ASP A 125 -7.29 -7.25 10.63
C ASP A 125 -6.92 -7.83 9.26
N TYR A 126 -5.73 -7.50 8.75
CA TYR A 126 -5.22 -8.06 7.52
C TYR A 126 -5.09 -9.59 7.62
N TYR A 127 -4.42 -10.11 8.66
CA TYR A 127 -4.26 -11.55 8.82
C TYR A 127 -5.56 -12.26 9.21
N TRP A 128 -6.47 -11.59 9.93
CA TRP A 128 -7.81 -12.11 10.18
C TRP A 128 -8.59 -12.34 8.89
N THR A 129 -8.51 -11.38 7.96
CA THR A 129 -9.11 -11.52 6.62
C THR A 129 -8.48 -12.69 5.85
N GLN A 130 -7.16 -12.86 5.93
CA GLN A 130 -6.47 -13.99 5.30
C GLN A 130 -6.90 -15.34 5.92
N CYS A 131 -7.09 -15.39 7.22
CA CYS A 131 -7.59 -16.58 7.92
C CYS A 131 -8.94 -17.02 7.38
N ASN A 132 -9.88 -16.09 7.24
CA ASN A 132 -11.21 -16.35 6.73
C ASN A 132 -11.22 -16.78 5.25
N LEU A 133 -10.28 -16.25 4.45
CA LEU A 133 -10.22 -16.52 3.00
C LEU A 133 -9.46 -17.80 2.64
N TYR A 134 -8.44 -18.17 3.43
CA TYR A 134 -7.51 -19.20 3.00
C TYR A 134 -7.37 -20.40 3.92
N ARG A 135 -7.09 -20.24 5.22
CA ARG A 135 -6.93 -21.37 6.17
C ARG A 135 -6.70 -20.90 7.61
N CYS A 136 -7.09 -21.74 8.58
CA CYS A 136 -6.92 -21.51 10.01
C CYS A 136 -5.46 -21.32 10.47
N TYR A 137 -4.45 -21.72 9.70
CA TYR A 137 -3.04 -21.49 10.11
C TYR A 137 -2.68 -20.00 10.20
N TYR A 138 -3.44 -19.11 9.54
CA TYR A 138 -3.28 -17.66 9.70
C TYR A 138 -3.65 -17.15 11.10
N LEU A 139 -4.34 -17.94 11.94
CA LEU A 139 -4.62 -17.57 13.34
C LEU A 139 -3.35 -17.28 14.14
N VAL A 140 -2.26 -17.99 13.86
CA VAL A 140 -0.98 -17.73 14.53
C VAL A 140 -0.43 -16.36 14.10
N TYR A 141 -0.60 -15.97 12.82
CA TYR A 141 -0.22 -14.64 12.33
C TYR A 141 -1.08 -13.54 12.94
N VAL A 142 -2.37 -13.80 13.16
CA VAL A 142 -3.27 -12.88 13.86
C VAL A 142 -2.76 -12.63 15.28
N LEU A 143 -2.42 -13.70 16.03
CA LEU A 143 -1.92 -13.59 17.41
C LEU A 143 -0.59 -12.82 17.46
N ILE A 144 0.35 -13.14 16.58
CA ILE A 144 1.67 -12.47 16.55
C ILE A 144 1.52 -11.01 16.15
N SER A 145 0.66 -10.69 15.18
CA SER A 145 0.39 -9.31 14.80
C SER A 145 -0.22 -8.52 15.96
N TRP A 146 -1.19 -9.12 16.65
CA TRP A 146 -1.76 -8.52 17.86
C TRP A 146 -0.71 -8.20 18.92
N LEU A 147 0.20 -9.14 19.22
CA LEU A 147 1.28 -8.94 20.19
C LEU A 147 2.23 -7.84 19.78
N ASN A 148 2.66 -7.81 18.49
CA ASN A 148 3.56 -6.78 17.99
C ASN A 148 2.91 -5.39 17.96
N GLU A 149 1.67 -5.29 17.48
CA GLU A 149 0.94 -4.03 17.47
C GLU A 149 0.70 -3.50 18.88
N LYS A 150 0.38 -4.38 19.84
CA LYS A 150 0.27 -4.02 21.26
C LYS A 150 1.57 -3.47 21.83
N LYS A 151 2.72 -4.07 21.47
CA LYS A 151 4.06 -3.57 21.85
C LYS A 151 4.38 -2.25 21.18
N ALA A 152 4.11 -2.12 19.87
CA ALA A 152 4.27 -0.87 19.14
C ALA A 152 3.50 0.27 19.82
N ILE A 153 2.22 0.06 20.11
CA ILE A 153 1.35 1.04 20.77
C ILE A 153 1.86 1.42 22.16
N ARG A 154 2.37 0.44 22.92
CA ARG A 154 2.80 0.66 24.31
C ARG A 154 4.13 1.36 24.43
N PHE A 155 5.10 1.02 23.56
CA PHE A 155 6.49 1.43 23.70
C PHE A 155 6.92 2.53 22.73
N SER A 156 6.08 2.90 21.75
CA SER A 156 6.36 4.04 20.87
C SER A 156 5.86 5.35 21.47
N ASP A 157 6.64 6.39 21.33
CA ASP A 157 6.27 7.74 21.76
C ASP A 157 5.25 8.36 20.82
N LYS A 158 5.37 8.07 19.51
CA LYS A 158 4.45 8.52 18.48
C LYS A 158 3.98 7.39 17.60
N ILE A 159 2.70 7.43 17.24
CA ILE A 159 2.05 6.49 16.34
C ILE A 159 1.54 7.25 15.12
N ILE A 160 1.86 6.74 13.94
CA ILE A 160 1.38 7.29 12.67
C ILE A 160 0.54 6.23 11.95
N THR A 161 -0.63 6.62 11.44
CA THR A 161 -1.46 5.79 10.55
C THR A 161 -1.72 6.51 9.23
N LEU A 162 -2.11 5.77 8.19
CA LEU A 162 -2.46 6.33 6.90
C LEU A 162 -3.77 7.13 6.94
N ASN A 163 -4.74 6.71 7.73
CA ASN A 163 -6.10 7.24 7.71
C ASN A 163 -6.81 7.17 9.06
N LYS A 164 -7.98 7.81 9.14
CA LYS A 164 -8.83 7.85 10.35
C LYS A 164 -9.43 6.49 10.70
N ARG A 165 -9.76 5.63 9.72
CA ARG A 165 -10.30 4.28 9.96
C ARG A 165 -9.34 3.46 10.78
N ASP A 166 -8.08 3.40 10.34
CA ASP A 166 -7.04 2.62 11.00
C ASP A 166 -6.70 3.21 12.38
N SER A 167 -6.65 4.54 12.52
CA SER A 167 -6.49 5.20 13.82
C SER A 167 -7.61 4.85 14.81
N LYS A 168 -8.88 4.89 14.37
CA LYS A 168 -10.02 4.47 15.18
C LYS A 168 -9.96 2.97 15.51
N ARG A 169 -9.46 2.16 14.57
CA ARG A 169 -9.35 0.72 14.77
C ARG A 169 -8.31 0.35 15.82
N ILE A 170 -7.10 0.96 15.76
CA ILE A 170 -6.08 0.74 16.78
C ILE A 170 -6.53 1.24 18.16
N TYR A 171 -7.30 2.33 18.21
CA TYR A 171 -7.91 2.77 19.48
C TYR A 171 -8.83 1.71 20.06
N LYS A 172 -9.72 1.12 19.25
CA LYS A 172 -10.63 0.04 19.70
C LYS A 172 -9.89 -1.21 20.17
N LEU A 173 -8.75 -1.53 19.54
CA LEU A 173 -7.98 -2.74 19.85
C LEU A 173 -7.02 -2.55 21.04
N TYR A 174 -6.40 -1.37 21.14
CA TYR A 174 -5.25 -1.14 22.01
C TYR A 174 -5.40 0.07 22.94
N GLY A 175 -6.49 0.82 22.86
CA GLY A 175 -6.79 1.95 23.74
C GLY A 175 -6.05 3.26 23.42
N ARG A 176 -5.30 3.34 22.30
CA ARG A 176 -4.56 4.54 21.89
C ARG A 176 -4.78 4.81 20.39
N SER A 177 -5.13 6.07 20.07
CA SER A 177 -5.22 6.55 18.68
C SER A 177 -3.85 6.91 18.12
N ALA A 178 -3.76 7.06 16.80
CA ALA A 178 -2.60 7.65 16.16
C ALA A 178 -2.43 9.13 16.58
N ASP A 179 -1.17 9.52 16.75
CA ASP A 179 -0.78 10.92 17.01
C ASP A 179 -0.81 11.75 15.72
N LEU A 180 -0.57 11.10 14.57
CA LEU A 180 -0.56 11.75 13.25
C LEU A 180 -1.19 10.84 12.19
N LEU A 181 -1.92 11.44 11.28
CA LEU A 181 -2.37 10.81 10.03
C LEU A 181 -1.43 11.26 8.90
N LEU A 182 -0.81 10.32 8.22
CA LEU A 182 0.08 10.59 7.09
C LEU A 182 -0.38 9.77 5.87
N PRO A 183 -1.31 10.30 5.06
CA PRO A 183 -1.89 9.59 3.92
C PRO A 183 -0.86 9.11 2.90
N THR A 184 -1.26 8.15 2.08
CA THR A 184 -0.45 7.72 0.93
C THR A 184 -0.28 8.88 -0.04
N SER A 185 0.98 9.16 -0.38
CA SER A 185 1.34 10.20 -1.35
C SER A 185 2.53 9.76 -2.20
N PHE A 186 2.70 10.41 -3.33
CA PHE A 186 3.80 10.23 -4.27
C PHE A 186 4.52 11.58 -4.46
N GLU A 187 5.74 11.52 -4.97
CA GLU A 187 6.40 12.73 -5.45
C GLU A 187 5.61 13.33 -6.60
N ASN A 188 5.45 14.64 -6.56
CA ASN A 188 4.77 15.34 -7.65
C ASN A 188 5.63 15.28 -8.90
N LYS A 189 5.11 14.63 -9.95
CA LYS A 189 5.75 14.57 -11.25
C LYS A 189 5.33 15.76 -12.12
N SER A 190 6.29 16.33 -12.85
CA SER A 190 6.01 17.25 -13.93
C SER A 190 5.48 16.44 -15.12
N LEU A 191 4.16 16.37 -15.25
CA LEU A 191 3.48 15.56 -16.28
C LEU A 191 2.88 16.45 -17.36
N VAL A 192 2.97 16.00 -18.60
CA VAL A 192 2.16 16.53 -19.70
C VAL A 192 0.87 15.73 -19.74
N PHE A 193 -0.25 16.38 -19.42
CA PHE A 193 -1.54 15.72 -19.39
C PHE A 193 -2.20 15.65 -20.78
N ASN A 194 -2.87 14.54 -21.05
CA ASN A 194 -3.65 14.36 -22.26
C ASN A 194 -5.06 14.95 -22.05
N GLU A 195 -5.31 16.08 -22.66
CA GLU A 195 -6.61 16.80 -22.57
C GLU A 195 -7.58 16.45 -23.69
N ASN A 196 -7.28 15.44 -24.50
CA ASN A 196 -8.20 15.00 -25.55
C ASN A 196 -9.54 14.57 -24.98
N ILE A 197 -10.59 14.81 -25.76
CA ILE A 197 -11.93 14.31 -25.45
C ILE A 197 -11.93 12.78 -25.58
N ILE A 198 -12.66 12.11 -24.69
CA ILE A 198 -12.83 10.68 -24.67
C ILE A 198 -13.59 10.23 -25.93
N ASN A 199 -13.06 9.19 -26.59
CA ASN A 199 -13.73 8.59 -27.73
C ASN A 199 -14.70 7.49 -27.27
N PRO A 200 -16.02 7.63 -27.42
CA PRO A 200 -16.97 6.61 -27.00
C PRO A 200 -16.87 5.30 -27.79
N ASN A 201 -16.20 5.32 -28.94
CA ASN A 201 -15.98 4.13 -29.76
C ASN A 201 -14.65 3.40 -29.49
N ASP A 202 -13.82 3.90 -28.54
CA ASP A 202 -12.54 3.31 -28.14
C ASP A 202 -12.21 3.70 -26.69
N LEU A 203 -13.03 3.23 -25.76
CA LEU A 203 -12.85 3.53 -24.33
C LEU A 203 -11.74 2.67 -23.74
N LYS A 204 -10.71 3.31 -23.17
CA LYS A 204 -9.56 2.64 -22.53
C LYS A 204 -9.64 2.73 -21.02
N LEU A 205 -9.96 1.62 -20.40
CA LEU A 205 -9.95 1.46 -18.94
C LEU A 205 -8.63 0.86 -18.50
N LEU A 206 -8.02 1.45 -17.48
CA LEU A 206 -6.75 1.00 -16.91
C LEU A 206 -6.95 0.38 -15.53
N PHE A 207 -6.35 -0.79 -15.32
CA PHE A 207 -6.21 -1.41 -14.01
C PHE A 207 -4.73 -1.61 -13.69
N ILE A 208 -4.26 -1.06 -12.57
CA ILE A 208 -2.90 -1.25 -12.06
C ILE A 208 -2.93 -2.11 -10.80
N GLY A 209 -2.18 -3.21 -10.81
CA GLY A 209 -2.09 -4.07 -9.62
C GLY A 209 -1.23 -5.30 -9.83
N SER A 210 -0.40 -5.66 -8.84
CA SER A 210 0.41 -6.88 -8.85
C SER A 210 -0.45 -8.13 -8.71
N ASN A 211 0.15 -9.32 -8.97
CA ASN A 211 -0.46 -10.63 -8.72
C ASN A 211 -0.65 -10.88 -7.22
N PHE A 212 -1.54 -10.11 -6.62
CA PHE A 212 -1.96 -10.17 -5.23
C PHE A 212 -3.45 -10.48 -5.18
N TYR A 213 -3.87 -11.32 -4.24
CA TYR A 213 -5.23 -11.87 -4.23
C TYR A 213 -6.35 -10.82 -4.33
N PRO A 214 -6.42 -9.75 -3.54
CA PRO A 214 -7.46 -8.74 -3.67
C PRO A 214 -7.51 -8.08 -5.06
N ASN A 215 -6.35 -7.87 -5.68
CA ASN A 215 -6.26 -7.34 -7.05
C ASN A 215 -6.87 -8.32 -8.05
N LYS A 216 -6.42 -9.59 -7.99
CA LYS A 216 -6.88 -10.64 -8.91
C LYS A 216 -8.37 -10.92 -8.73
N GLN A 217 -8.84 -11.05 -7.49
CA GLN A 217 -10.24 -11.28 -7.19
C GLN A 217 -11.12 -10.14 -7.72
N GLY A 218 -10.73 -8.89 -7.45
CA GLY A 218 -11.49 -7.73 -7.88
C GLY A 218 -11.56 -7.60 -9.40
N ILE A 219 -10.42 -7.79 -10.10
CA ILE A 219 -10.41 -7.67 -11.57
C ILE A 219 -11.15 -8.85 -12.24
N ILE A 220 -11.07 -10.07 -11.72
CA ILE A 220 -11.87 -11.21 -12.21
C ILE A 220 -13.37 -10.92 -12.03
N TRP A 221 -13.75 -10.38 -10.88
CA TRP A 221 -15.14 -9.98 -10.64
C TRP A 221 -15.59 -8.92 -11.65
N PHE A 222 -14.76 -7.90 -11.93
CA PHE A 222 -15.06 -6.86 -12.90
C PHE A 222 -15.21 -7.42 -14.32
N ILE A 223 -14.31 -8.30 -14.73
CA ILE A 223 -14.38 -8.96 -16.04
C ILE A 223 -15.70 -9.73 -16.20
N ARG A 224 -16.06 -10.53 -15.21
CA ARG A 224 -17.26 -11.40 -15.26
C ARG A 224 -18.58 -10.64 -15.22
N ASN A 225 -18.64 -9.55 -14.47
CA ASN A 225 -19.92 -8.92 -14.16
C ASN A 225 -20.14 -7.59 -14.89
N VAL A 226 -19.05 -6.94 -15.34
CA VAL A 226 -19.09 -5.57 -15.87
C VAL A 226 -18.60 -5.49 -17.31
N LEU A 227 -17.40 -6.00 -17.62
CA LEU A 227 -16.68 -5.71 -18.87
C LEU A 227 -17.48 -6.05 -20.14
N ASP A 228 -18.22 -7.16 -20.16
CA ASP A 228 -19.02 -7.56 -21.32
C ASP A 228 -20.16 -6.60 -21.62
N LYS A 229 -20.68 -5.93 -20.61
CA LYS A 229 -21.80 -4.99 -20.70
C LYS A 229 -21.36 -3.55 -21.02
N LEU A 230 -20.06 -3.33 -21.19
CA LEU A 230 -19.49 -2.06 -21.64
C LEU A 230 -19.25 -2.12 -23.16
N ASP A 231 -19.79 -1.18 -23.92
CA ASP A 231 -19.57 -1.10 -25.36
C ASP A 231 -18.19 -0.52 -25.67
N ASN A 232 -17.58 -0.97 -26.78
CA ASN A 232 -16.34 -0.41 -27.35
C ASN A 232 -15.23 -0.15 -26.32
N THR A 233 -15.10 -1.04 -25.35
CA THR A 233 -14.20 -0.87 -24.21
C THR A 233 -13.04 -1.85 -24.27
N VAL A 234 -11.83 -1.36 -24.01
CA VAL A 234 -10.62 -2.17 -23.77
C VAL A 234 -10.18 -1.98 -22.34
N LEU A 235 -9.93 -3.10 -21.65
CA LEU A 235 -9.35 -3.13 -20.30
C LEU A 235 -7.86 -3.44 -20.40
N GLU A 236 -7.03 -2.48 -20.03
CA GLU A 236 -5.59 -2.64 -19.95
C GLU A 236 -5.19 -2.98 -18.51
N ILE A 237 -4.45 -4.09 -18.34
CA ILE A 237 -4.02 -4.61 -17.04
C ILE A 237 -2.51 -4.58 -16.96
N ILE A 238 -1.99 -3.92 -15.91
CA ILE A 238 -0.55 -3.75 -15.71
C ILE A 238 -0.19 -4.08 -14.26
N GLY A 239 0.93 -4.76 -14.09
CA GLY A 239 1.53 -4.98 -12.79
C GLY A 239 2.36 -6.26 -12.70
N ARG A 240 3.17 -6.32 -11.67
CA ARG A 240 4.09 -7.44 -11.44
C ARG A 240 3.34 -8.76 -11.27
N GLY A 241 3.74 -9.77 -12.04
CA GLY A 241 3.18 -11.12 -12.02
C GLY A 241 1.83 -11.26 -12.70
N THR A 242 1.26 -10.19 -13.31
CA THR A 242 -0.03 -10.29 -14.02
C THR A 242 0.08 -11.06 -15.34
N SER A 243 1.26 -11.16 -15.94
CA SER A 243 1.48 -12.01 -17.11
C SER A 243 1.15 -13.49 -16.87
N GLU A 244 1.27 -13.97 -15.63
CA GLU A 244 0.86 -15.33 -15.26
C GLU A 244 -0.65 -15.56 -15.43
N TRP A 245 -1.46 -14.50 -15.39
CA TRP A 245 -2.92 -14.57 -15.54
C TRP A 245 -3.33 -14.96 -16.97
N LEU A 246 -2.48 -14.75 -17.97
CA LEU A 246 -2.73 -15.17 -19.36
C LEU A 246 -2.96 -16.69 -19.50
N ASN A 247 -2.53 -17.47 -18.51
CA ASN A 247 -2.80 -18.91 -18.48
C ASN A 247 -4.26 -19.25 -18.12
N GLU A 248 -5.04 -18.31 -17.61
CA GLU A 248 -6.42 -18.48 -17.22
C GLU A 248 -7.36 -18.00 -18.33
N SER A 249 -8.37 -18.81 -18.66
CA SER A 249 -9.29 -18.56 -19.78
C SER A 249 -10.01 -17.21 -19.71
N ILE A 250 -10.34 -16.74 -18.49
CA ILE A 250 -11.04 -15.48 -18.28
C ILE A 250 -10.24 -14.26 -18.79
N PHE A 251 -8.93 -14.33 -18.77
CA PHE A 251 -8.06 -13.24 -19.23
C PHE A 251 -7.76 -13.29 -20.72
N LYS A 252 -8.24 -14.34 -21.45
CA LYS A 252 -8.13 -14.45 -22.92
C LYS A 252 -9.26 -13.72 -23.66
N HIS A 253 -10.00 -12.88 -22.95
CA HIS A 253 -11.11 -12.12 -23.50
C HIS A 253 -10.62 -11.04 -24.48
N LYS A 254 -11.31 -10.86 -25.63
CA LYS A 254 -10.91 -9.92 -26.72
C LYS A 254 -10.77 -8.45 -26.28
N LYS A 255 -11.49 -8.04 -25.23
CA LYS A 255 -11.44 -6.69 -24.66
C LYS A 255 -10.30 -6.50 -23.66
N ILE A 256 -9.46 -7.50 -23.40
CA ILE A 256 -8.42 -7.45 -22.36
C ILE A 256 -7.04 -7.42 -23.01
N LYS A 257 -6.21 -6.51 -22.52
CA LYS A 257 -4.76 -6.46 -22.81
C LYS A 257 -3.98 -6.50 -21.50
N ILE A 258 -3.09 -7.50 -21.36
CA ILE A 258 -2.22 -7.65 -20.18
C ILE A 258 -0.79 -7.38 -20.61
N TYR A 259 -0.16 -6.39 -19.96
CA TYR A 259 1.22 -5.98 -20.26
C TYR A 259 2.26 -6.57 -19.29
N GLY A 260 1.81 -7.10 -18.13
CA GLY A 260 2.75 -7.54 -17.10
C GLY A 260 3.37 -6.40 -16.32
N GLU A 261 4.59 -6.61 -15.85
CA GLU A 261 5.38 -5.57 -15.19
C GLU A 261 6.02 -4.66 -16.25
N VAL A 262 5.85 -3.35 -16.10
CA VAL A 262 6.42 -2.33 -16.98
C VAL A 262 7.35 -1.40 -16.20
N GLU A 263 8.36 -0.86 -16.83
CA GLU A 263 9.33 0.05 -16.20
C GLU A 263 8.71 1.41 -15.87
N ASN A 264 7.85 1.91 -16.75
CA ASN A 264 7.22 3.22 -16.61
C ASN A 264 5.70 3.14 -16.84
N LEU A 265 4.94 3.65 -15.90
CA LEU A 265 3.48 3.71 -15.92
C LEU A 265 2.95 4.99 -16.60
N ASP A 266 3.80 6.01 -16.82
CA ASP A 266 3.36 7.32 -17.30
C ASP A 266 2.57 7.21 -18.61
N TYR A 267 3.10 6.45 -19.59
CA TYR A 267 2.43 6.25 -20.88
C TYR A 267 1.00 5.70 -20.71
N TYR A 268 0.83 4.71 -19.85
CA TYR A 268 -0.45 4.04 -19.68
C TYR A 268 -1.46 4.93 -18.95
N TYR A 269 -1.03 5.60 -17.89
CA TYR A 269 -1.91 6.56 -17.21
C TYR A 269 -2.31 7.72 -18.14
N ILE A 270 -1.36 8.31 -18.87
CA ILE A 270 -1.63 9.44 -19.77
C ILE A 270 -2.65 9.07 -20.85
N ASN A 271 -2.53 7.86 -21.42
CA ASN A 271 -3.39 7.41 -22.53
C ASN A 271 -4.69 6.76 -22.11
N ALA A 272 -4.84 6.31 -20.87
CA ALA A 272 -6.10 5.80 -20.38
C ALA A 272 -7.18 6.89 -20.30
N ASP A 273 -8.42 6.51 -20.55
CA ASP A 273 -9.57 7.40 -20.37
C ASP A 273 -10.01 7.45 -18.91
N ALA A 274 -9.99 6.28 -18.24
CA ALA A 274 -10.28 6.17 -16.82
C ALA A 274 -9.53 5.00 -16.18
N VAL A 275 -9.45 5.03 -14.85
CA VAL A 275 -8.91 3.96 -14.02
C VAL A 275 -10.05 3.23 -13.31
N VAL A 276 -10.02 1.90 -13.32
CA VAL A 276 -10.97 1.05 -12.60
C VAL A 276 -10.28 0.38 -11.42
N ILE A 277 -10.86 0.46 -10.23
CA ILE A 277 -10.29 -0.11 -8.99
C ILE A 277 -11.37 -0.93 -8.26
N PRO A 278 -11.72 -2.10 -8.77
CA PRO A 278 -12.76 -2.96 -8.19
C PRO A 278 -12.18 -3.80 -7.04
N ILE A 279 -11.68 -3.17 -6.00
CA ILE A 279 -11.09 -3.82 -4.83
C ILE A 279 -12.12 -3.84 -3.71
N PHE A 280 -12.54 -5.02 -3.27
CA PHE A 280 -13.56 -5.19 -2.24
C PHE A 280 -12.97 -5.54 -0.86
N ILE A 281 -11.72 -5.99 -0.82
CA ILE A 281 -11.06 -6.49 0.37
C ILE A 281 -9.68 -5.86 0.48
N GLY A 282 -9.31 -5.41 1.68
CA GLY A 282 -7.96 -4.90 1.92
C GLY A 282 -7.87 -4.08 3.19
N GLY A 283 -6.67 -3.62 3.51
CA GLY A 283 -6.36 -2.69 4.59
C GLY A 283 -5.63 -1.45 4.06
N GLY A 284 -5.47 -0.45 4.91
CA GLY A 284 -4.78 0.79 4.58
C GLY A 284 -5.38 1.57 3.41
N MET A 285 -4.65 2.56 2.94
CA MET A 285 -4.99 3.32 1.73
C MET A 285 -4.41 2.63 0.49
N LYS A 286 -5.18 2.63 -0.61
CA LYS A 286 -4.74 1.99 -1.86
C LYS A 286 -3.83 2.94 -2.64
N THR A 287 -2.57 2.58 -2.79
CA THR A 287 -1.55 3.37 -3.53
C THR A 287 -1.98 3.68 -4.96
N LYS A 288 -2.68 2.75 -5.62
CA LYS A 288 -3.19 2.93 -6.99
C LYS A 288 -4.23 4.05 -7.11
N THR A 289 -4.99 4.35 -6.03
CA THR A 289 -5.92 5.48 -5.99
C THR A 289 -5.14 6.79 -5.93
N ALA A 290 -4.15 6.91 -5.03
CA ALA A 290 -3.27 8.09 -4.98
C ALA A 290 -2.54 8.31 -6.31
N GLU A 291 -2.07 7.23 -6.92
CA GLU A 291 -1.39 7.29 -8.21
C GLU A 291 -2.33 7.77 -9.33
N ALA A 292 -3.55 7.24 -9.41
CA ALA A 292 -4.56 7.70 -10.37
C ALA A 292 -4.93 9.19 -10.16
N LEU A 293 -5.00 9.64 -8.91
CA LEU A 293 -5.19 11.06 -8.57
C LEU A 293 -4.00 11.90 -9.05
N MET A 294 -2.76 11.44 -8.85
CA MET A 294 -1.54 12.11 -9.32
C MET A 294 -1.55 12.33 -10.83
N TYR A 295 -2.04 11.36 -11.60
CA TYR A 295 -2.17 11.49 -13.06
C TYR A 295 -3.43 12.23 -13.51
N GLY A 296 -4.24 12.75 -12.59
CA GLY A 296 -5.49 13.44 -12.92
C GLY A 296 -6.44 12.54 -13.70
N LYS A 297 -6.68 11.31 -13.24
CA LYS A 297 -7.57 10.37 -13.93
C LYS A 297 -8.98 10.36 -13.36
N HIS A 298 -9.96 10.07 -14.22
CA HIS A 298 -11.26 9.62 -13.76
C HIS A 298 -11.14 8.25 -13.12
N ILE A 299 -11.79 8.04 -11.97
CA ILE A 299 -11.63 6.83 -11.16
C ILE A 299 -13.02 6.23 -10.89
N PHE A 300 -13.23 4.99 -11.32
CA PHE A 300 -14.41 4.19 -10.98
C PHE A 300 -13.97 3.11 -10.01
N ALA A 301 -14.40 3.20 -8.75
CA ALA A 301 -13.82 2.38 -7.71
C ALA A 301 -14.81 2.04 -6.60
N THR A 302 -14.51 0.98 -5.86
CA THR A 302 -15.28 0.58 -4.68
C THR A 302 -14.99 1.48 -3.48
N GLN A 303 -15.84 1.40 -2.46
CA GLN A 303 -15.63 2.07 -1.17
C GLN A 303 -14.27 1.72 -0.57
N GLU A 304 -13.85 0.45 -0.64
CA GLU A 304 -12.55 0.01 -0.11
C GLU A 304 -11.38 0.61 -0.90
N ALA A 305 -11.53 0.83 -2.20
CA ALA A 305 -10.50 1.47 -3.01
C ALA A 305 -10.34 2.97 -2.71
N PHE A 306 -11.41 3.63 -2.29
CA PHE A 306 -11.43 5.03 -1.88
C PHE A 306 -11.19 5.24 -0.38
N GLU A 307 -10.99 4.18 0.39
CA GLU A 307 -10.80 4.31 1.83
C GLU A 307 -9.63 5.21 2.19
N GLY A 308 -9.91 6.18 3.07
CA GLY A 308 -8.93 7.14 3.57
C GLY A 308 -8.74 8.40 2.70
N TYR A 309 -9.35 8.45 1.51
CA TYR A 309 -9.33 9.63 0.66
C TYR A 309 -10.54 10.52 0.92
N ASP A 310 -10.29 11.80 1.19
CA ASP A 310 -11.36 12.82 1.34
C ASP A 310 -11.65 13.45 -0.03
N ILE A 311 -12.58 12.82 -0.76
CA ILE A 311 -12.89 13.15 -2.15
C ILE A 311 -14.39 13.18 -2.42
N ASP A 312 -14.79 14.02 -3.36
CA ASP A 312 -16.13 13.97 -3.95
C ASP A 312 -16.15 12.91 -5.06
N TYR A 313 -16.85 11.81 -4.81
CA TYR A 313 -16.93 10.68 -5.75
C TYR A 313 -17.48 11.07 -7.11
N ASN A 314 -18.39 12.03 -7.17
CA ASN A 314 -18.98 12.46 -8.45
C ASN A 314 -18.04 13.31 -9.29
N LYS A 315 -17.08 13.99 -8.65
CA LYS A 315 -16.07 14.81 -9.34
C LYS A 315 -14.87 13.98 -9.77
N VAL A 316 -14.44 13.00 -8.96
CA VAL A 316 -13.31 12.14 -9.30
C VAL A 316 -13.66 11.07 -10.34
N GLY A 317 -14.94 10.74 -10.47
CA GLY A 317 -15.47 9.69 -11.33
C GLY A 317 -16.73 9.09 -10.72
N ALA A 318 -16.64 7.92 -10.06
CA ALA A 318 -17.77 7.41 -9.29
C ALA A 318 -17.36 6.37 -8.22
N LEU A 319 -18.12 6.37 -7.13
CA LEU A 319 -18.19 5.23 -6.21
C LEU A 319 -19.06 4.13 -6.84
N CYS A 320 -18.54 2.92 -6.93
CA CYS A 320 -19.20 1.77 -7.53
C CYS A 320 -18.95 0.53 -6.67
N ASN A 321 -19.96 0.04 -5.95
CA ASN A 321 -19.87 -1.16 -5.12
C ASN A 321 -20.55 -2.37 -5.76
N THR A 322 -21.37 -2.15 -6.78
CA THR A 322 -22.11 -3.18 -7.54
C THR A 322 -21.74 -3.15 -9.02
N ALA A 323 -22.01 -4.25 -9.72
CA ALA A 323 -21.79 -4.34 -11.17
C ALA A 323 -22.64 -3.31 -11.92
N GLU A 324 -23.88 -3.12 -11.50
CA GLU A 324 -24.80 -2.17 -12.13
C GLU A 324 -24.29 -0.73 -12.01
N GLU A 325 -23.76 -0.34 -10.84
CA GLU A 325 -23.17 0.98 -10.65
C GLU A 325 -21.96 1.19 -11.57
N PHE A 326 -21.04 0.22 -11.67
CA PHE A 326 -19.92 0.30 -12.61
C PHE A 326 -20.41 0.44 -14.05
N ILE A 327 -21.35 -0.40 -14.50
CA ILE A 327 -21.87 -0.37 -15.87
C ILE A 327 -22.51 0.99 -16.17
N ASN A 328 -23.44 1.43 -15.32
CA ASN A 328 -24.19 2.66 -15.54
C ASN A 328 -23.26 3.87 -15.54
N LYS A 329 -22.36 3.97 -14.57
CA LYS A 329 -21.45 5.12 -14.44
C LYS A 329 -20.41 5.17 -15.55
N ILE A 330 -19.83 4.03 -15.97
CA ILE A 330 -18.86 3.98 -17.07
C ILE A 330 -19.54 4.26 -18.41
N ASN A 331 -20.74 3.71 -18.67
CA ASN A 331 -21.49 3.96 -19.90
C ASN A 331 -21.94 5.44 -20.00
N LEU A 332 -22.35 6.06 -18.88
CA LEU A 332 -22.66 7.49 -18.85
C LEU A 332 -21.40 8.32 -19.16
N PHE A 333 -20.28 7.97 -18.53
CA PHE A 333 -18.99 8.62 -18.74
C PHE A 333 -18.52 8.52 -20.18
N SER A 334 -18.60 7.35 -20.83
CA SER A 334 -18.16 7.15 -22.21
C SER A 334 -18.93 7.99 -23.23
N LYS A 335 -20.20 8.30 -22.95
CA LYS A 335 -21.08 9.11 -23.81
C LYS A 335 -21.02 10.61 -23.52
N SER A 336 -20.25 11.02 -22.50
CA SER A 336 -20.08 12.42 -22.13
C SER A 336 -18.89 13.03 -22.85
N ASN A 337 -18.86 14.37 -22.97
CA ASN A 337 -17.75 15.10 -23.55
C ASN A 337 -16.61 15.34 -22.54
N TYR A 338 -16.35 14.39 -21.66
CA TYR A 338 -15.23 14.51 -20.72
C TYR A 338 -13.89 14.42 -21.43
N ARG A 339 -12.90 15.10 -20.88
CA ARG A 339 -11.49 14.95 -21.28
C ARG A 339 -10.87 13.78 -20.52
N LYS A 340 -9.78 13.21 -21.07
CA LYS A 340 -8.98 12.17 -20.39
C LYS A 340 -8.35 12.65 -19.08
N TYR A 341 -8.13 13.94 -18.96
CA TYR A 341 -7.62 14.60 -17.78
C TYR A 341 -8.75 15.13 -16.88
N ASN A 342 -8.71 14.73 -15.61
CA ASN A 342 -9.61 15.21 -14.57
C ASN A 342 -8.84 16.16 -13.63
N SER A 343 -9.08 17.46 -13.76
CA SER A 343 -8.42 18.49 -12.96
C SER A 343 -8.72 18.36 -11.47
N TYR A 344 -9.94 17.96 -11.10
CA TYR A 344 -10.32 17.75 -9.70
C TYR A 344 -9.49 16.63 -9.06
N SER A 345 -9.29 15.49 -9.76
CA SER A 345 -8.43 14.42 -9.27
C SER A 345 -7.00 14.91 -9.00
N ARG A 346 -6.47 15.70 -9.92
CA ARG A 346 -5.13 16.29 -9.76
C ARG A 346 -5.07 17.30 -8.61
N GLU A 347 -6.07 18.12 -8.44
CA GLU A 347 -6.16 19.08 -7.33
C GLU A 347 -6.16 18.37 -5.96
N ILE A 348 -6.91 17.29 -5.84
CA ILE A 348 -6.92 16.47 -4.61
C ILE A 348 -5.54 15.89 -4.30
N PHE A 349 -4.82 15.44 -5.33
CA PHE A 349 -3.45 14.92 -5.12
C PHE A 349 -2.48 16.02 -4.63
N LEU A 350 -2.66 17.25 -5.05
CA LEU A 350 -1.77 18.38 -4.71
C LEU A 350 -2.07 18.98 -3.32
N LYS A 351 -3.22 18.66 -2.71
CA LYS A 351 -3.58 19.03 -1.33
C LYS A 351 -2.98 18.11 -0.30
#